data_02f59c885ce8bea4d76f344c758d0f0b
#
_entry.id   02f59c885ce8bea4d76f344c758d0f0b
#
_cell.length_a   1.000
_cell.length_b   1.000
_cell.length_c   1.000
_cell.angle_alpha   90.00
_cell.angle_beta   90.00
_cell.angle_gamma   90.00
#
_symmetry.space_group_name_H-M   'P 1'
#
loop_
_entity.id
_entity.type
_entity.pdbx_description
1 polymer ?
#
loop_
_entity_poly.entity_id
_entity_poly.type
_entity_poly.pdbx_seq_one_letter_code
_entity_poly.pdbx_strand_id
1 'polypeptide(L)'
;IYACYQDREGGIWIGTYFSGVSYLSPKHKDIEWYYPNGTENSLSGNVISQFCEDPDGNIWIATEDGGLNLFDPRTKKFKNHLLRSSNPNIGYHNIHALLYNEGKLWIGSFSRGLYILDTQTGKMKNYRHNRANPHSIPNDHIYSIYQTKDGSIYLGTLSGFCRYDPESDSFRTLEPLSHIFIYDMVEDQHGDMW
;
A
#
# COMPACT_ATOMS: atom_id res chain seq x y z
N ILE A 1 -2.56 10.73 14.07
CA ILE A 1 -1.62 10.34 12.99
C ILE A 1 -1.77 8.84 12.82
N TYR A 2 -1.88 8.39 11.58
CA TYR A 2 -2.08 6.99 11.24
C TYR A 2 -0.93 6.45 10.37
N ALA A 3 -0.43 7.29 9.46
CA ALA A 3 0.75 6.99 8.66
C ALA A 3 1.71 8.19 8.64
N CYS A 4 3.00 7.93 8.58
CA CYS A 4 4.04 8.94 8.43
C CYS A 4 5.08 8.43 7.44
N TYR A 5 5.49 9.30 6.51
CA TYR A 5 6.46 8.94 5.48
C TYR A 5 7.38 10.11 5.18
N GLN A 6 8.68 9.85 5.04
CA GLN A 6 9.64 10.83 4.55
C GLN A 6 10.00 10.50 3.11
N ASP A 7 9.74 11.45 2.20
CA ASP A 7 10.12 11.33 0.79
C ASP A 7 11.63 11.53 0.56
N ARG A 8 12.08 11.24 -0.65
CA ARG A 8 13.51 11.36 -1.02
C ARG A 8 14.03 12.79 -0.99
N GLU A 9 13.18 13.80 -1.07
CA GLU A 9 13.54 15.22 -0.94
C GLU A 9 13.61 15.68 0.51
N GLY A 10 13.25 14.83 1.48
CA GLY A 10 13.22 15.10 2.92
C GLY A 10 11.90 15.70 3.39
N GLY A 11 10.88 15.79 2.55
CA GLY A 11 9.53 16.20 2.92
C GLY A 11 8.84 15.15 3.79
N ILE A 12 8.04 15.59 4.77
CA ILE A 12 7.33 14.69 5.68
C ILE A 12 5.83 14.70 5.35
N TRP A 13 5.31 13.53 5.02
CA TRP A 13 3.91 13.24 4.75
C TRP A 13 3.27 12.65 6.00
N ILE A 14 2.17 13.22 6.43
CA ILE A 14 1.45 12.82 7.65
C ILE A 14 0.03 12.45 7.26
N GLY A 15 -0.29 11.18 7.34
CA GLY A 15 -1.63 10.65 7.12
C GLY A 15 -2.44 10.64 8.41
N THR A 16 -3.69 11.04 8.34
CA THR A 16 -4.61 11.08 9.47
C THR A 16 -5.78 10.14 9.26
N TYR A 17 -6.52 9.85 10.35
CA TYR A 17 -7.67 8.95 10.28
C TYR A 17 -8.94 9.63 9.71
N PHE A 18 -9.08 10.97 9.85
CA PHE A 18 -10.28 11.67 9.35
C PHE A 18 -10.00 13.06 8.74
N SER A 19 -8.74 13.45 8.58
CA SER A 19 -8.40 14.81 8.15
C SER A 19 -7.48 14.84 6.92
N GLY A 20 -7.42 13.74 6.15
CA GLY A 20 -6.61 13.66 4.95
C GLY A 20 -5.10 13.66 5.21
N VAL A 21 -4.35 14.35 4.36
CA VAL A 21 -2.88 14.39 4.36
C VAL A 21 -2.38 15.78 4.68
N SER A 22 -1.37 15.86 5.56
CA SER A 22 -0.56 17.06 5.79
C SER A 22 0.84 16.83 5.24
N TYR A 23 1.38 17.81 4.54
CA TYR A 23 2.75 17.78 4.02
C TYR A 23 3.58 18.91 4.62
N LEU A 24 4.71 18.55 5.22
CA LEU A 24 5.70 19.49 5.74
C LEU A 24 6.91 19.50 4.79
N SER A 25 7.09 20.59 4.06
CA SER A 25 8.21 20.77 3.16
C SER A 25 9.53 21.03 3.94
N PRO A 26 10.64 20.43 3.56
CA PRO A 26 11.95 20.75 4.15
C PRO A 26 12.44 22.16 3.81
N LYS A 27 11.92 22.76 2.75
CA LYS A 27 12.30 24.10 2.24
C LYS A 27 11.45 25.23 2.81
N HIS A 28 10.24 24.93 3.26
CA HIS A 28 9.26 25.89 3.76
C HIS A 28 8.71 25.43 5.09
N LYS A 29 8.42 26.37 5.99
CA LYS A 29 7.84 26.04 7.31
C LYS A 29 6.31 25.86 7.26
N ASP A 30 5.71 26.02 6.11
CA ASP A 30 4.27 25.92 5.94
C ASP A 30 3.85 24.46 5.77
N ILE A 31 2.71 24.11 6.36
CA ILE A 31 2.09 22.80 6.21
C ILE A 31 1.04 22.93 5.11
N GLU A 32 1.17 22.10 4.08
CA GLU A 32 0.14 21.96 3.04
C GLU A 32 -0.83 20.84 3.45
N TRP A 33 -2.11 21.06 3.24
CA TRP A 33 -3.17 20.12 3.55
C TRP A 33 -3.89 19.65 2.30
N TYR A 34 -4.08 18.35 2.21
CA TYR A 34 -4.81 17.69 1.14
C TYR A 34 -5.94 16.85 1.74
N TYR A 35 -7.15 17.06 1.26
CA TYR A 35 -8.37 16.40 1.75
C TYR A 35 -9.37 16.21 0.61
N PRO A 36 -10.35 15.29 0.74
CA PRO A 36 -11.42 15.15 -0.22
C PRO A 36 -12.29 16.42 -0.23
N ASN A 37 -12.40 17.06 -1.40
CA ASN A 37 -13.23 18.26 -1.59
C ASN A 37 -14.28 18.12 -2.69
N GLY A 38 -14.46 16.89 -3.21
CA GLY A 38 -15.43 16.57 -4.25
C GLY A 38 -15.01 16.93 -5.67
N THR A 39 -13.80 17.46 -5.87
CA THR A 39 -13.25 17.70 -7.21
C THR A 39 -12.41 16.51 -7.68
N GLU A 40 -12.22 16.38 -9.00
CA GLU A 40 -11.35 15.34 -9.57
C GLU A 40 -9.88 15.48 -9.13
N ASN A 41 -9.45 16.69 -8.77
CA ASN A 41 -8.10 16.98 -8.30
C ASN A 41 -8.05 17.05 -6.76
N SER A 42 -8.56 16.04 -6.08
CA SER A 42 -8.47 15.91 -4.62
C SER A 42 -8.26 14.48 -4.19
N LEU A 43 -7.95 14.25 -2.93
CA LEU A 43 -7.97 12.92 -2.35
C LEU A 43 -9.36 12.27 -2.51
N SER A 44 -9.37 10.94 -2.63
CA SER A 44 -10.61 10.16 -2.71
C SER A 44 -11.15 9.72 -1.35
N GLY A 45 -10.33 9.77 -0.30
CA GLY A 45 -10.70 9.35 1.06
C GLY A 45 -9.98 10.16 2.14
N ASN A 46 -10.48 10.08 3.36
CA ASN A 46 -9.96 10.81 4.53
C ASN A 46 -9.07 9.95 5.44
N VAL A 47 -9.24 8.63 5.38
CA VAL A 47 -8.55 7.69 6.28
C VAL A 47 -7.31 7.17 5.57
N ILE A 48 -6.18 7.82 5.84
CA ILE A 48 -4.91 7.52 5.16
C ILE A 48 -4.19 6.39 5.89
N SER A 49 -3.99 5.28 5.22
CA SER A 49 -3.35 4.08 5.77
C SER A 49 -1.86 3.99 5.47
N GLN A 50 -1.44 4.32 4.24
CA GLN A 50 -0.02 4.20 3.87
C GLN A 50 0.36 5.11 2.70
N PHE A 51 1.68 5.38 2.61
CA PHE A 51 2.31 6.06 1.48
C PHE A 51 3.42 5.19 0.88
N CYS A 52 3.65 5.32 -0.42
CA CYS A 52 4.91 4.92 -1.04
C CYS A 52 5.25 5.84 -2.22
N GLU A 53 6.52 5.96 -2.53
CA GLU A 53 7.02 6.83 -3.60
C GLU A 53 7.47 5.98 -4.80
N ASP A 54 7.13 6.43 -6.02
CA ASP A 54 7.62 5.81 -7.24
C ASP A 54 8.95 6.45 -7.72
N PRO A 55 9.65 5.86 -8.71
CA PRO A 55 10.90 6.42 -9.23
C PRO A 55 10.79 7.82 -9.83
N ASP A 56 9.61 8.23 -10.27
CA ASP A 56 9.34 9.55 -10.83
C ASP A 56 9.09 10.62 -9.75
N GLY A 57 9.09 10.22 -8.46
CA GLY A 57 8.83 11.10 -7.32
C GLY A 57 7.35 11.37 -7.06
N ASN A 58 6.46 10.59 -7.66
CA ASN A 58 5.04 10.67 -7.31
C ASN A 58 4.76 9.88 -6.04
N ILE A 59 3.79 10.32 -5.27
CA ILE A 59 3.39 9.70 -4.01
C ILE A 59 2.09 8.91 -4.22
N TRP A 60 2.16 7.62 -4.03
CA TRP A 60 1.01 6.73 -3.94
C TRP A 60 0.44 6.79 -2.53
N ILE A 61 -0.86 7.00 -2.42
CA ILE A 61 -1.56 7.20 -1.14
C ILE A 61 -2.70 6.19 -1.05
N ALA A 62 -2.59 5.30 -0.08
CA ALA A 62 -3.64 4.35 0.26
C ALA A 62 -4.64 4.99 1.22
N THR A 63 -5.92 4.71 1.01
CA THR A 63 -6.99 5.12 1.90
C THR A 63 -7.92 3.95 2.19
N GLU A 64 -8.46 3.90 3.42
CA GLU A 64 -9.40 2.86 3.82
C GLU A 64 -10.82 3.12 3.27
N ASP A 65 -11.15 4.37 2.99
CA ASP A 65 -12.49 4.82 2.62
C ASP A 65 -12.61 5.35 1.17
N GLY A 66 -11.49 5.46 0.45
CA GLY A 66 -11.47 6.04 -0.89
C GLY A 66 -10.59 5.30 -1.92
N GLY A 67 -9.93 4.21 -1.51
CA GLY A 67 -9.07 3.42 -2.39
C GLY A 67 -7.67 4.02 -2.59
N LEU A 68 -7.17 3.99 -3.83
CA LEU A 68 -5.80 4.37 -4.18
C LEU A 68 -5.73 5.70 -4.92
N ASN A 69 -4.82 6.56 -4.50
CA ASN A 69 -4.53 7.83 -5.12
C ASN A 69 -3.06 7.89 -5.57
N LEU A 70 -2.80 8.60 -6.65
CA LEU A 70 -1.46 9.02 -7.07
C LEU A 70 -1.40 10.54 -7.03
N PHE A 71 -0.42 11.09 -6.33
CA PHE A 71 -0.17 12.51 -6.23
C PHE A 71 1.17 12.87 -6.89
N ASP A 72 1.16 13.85 -7.79
CA ASP A 72 2.38 14.45 -8.34
C ASP A 72 2.73 15.72 -7.56
N PRO A 73 3.80 15.72 -6.74
CA PRO A 73 4.18 16.89 -5.93
C PRO A 73 4.61 18.11 -6.75
N ARG A 74 5.07 17.91 -7.99
CA ARG A 74 5.55 18.99 -8.88
C ARG A 74 4.38 19.79 -9.45
N THR A 75 3.31 19.09 -9.82
CA THR A 75 2.10 19.73 -10.41
C THR A 75 0.98 19.94 -9.40
N LYS A 76 1.12 19.35 -8.20
CA LYS A 76 0.10 19.30 -7.14
C LYS A 76 -1.22 18.69 -7.62
N LYS A 77 -1.15 17.70 -8.50
CA LYS A 77 -2.31 17.02 -9.07
C LYS A 77 -2.48 15.63 -8.54
N PHE A 78 -3.74 15.29 -8.29
CA PHE A 78 -4.18 13.94 -7.96
C PHE A 78 -4.68 13.22 -9.21
N LYS A 79 -4.38 11.92 -9.25
CA LYS A 79 -5.02 10.95 -10.11
C LYS A 79 -5.58 9.84 -9.23
N ASN A 80 -6.89 9.71 -9.20
CA ASN A 80 -7.55 8.71 -8.39
C ASN A 80 -7.58 7.38 -9.12
N HIS A 81 -6.79 6.43 -8.65
CA HIS A 81 -6.81 5.05 -9.12
C HIS A 81 -7.81 4.27 -8.29
N LEU A 82 -9.06 4.37 -8.68
CA LEU A 82 -10.11 3.61 -8.05
C LEU A 82 -9.93 2.14 -8.46
N LEU A 83 -9.61 1.28 -7.52
CA LEU A 83 -9.84 -0.15 -7.64
C LEU A 83 -11.36 -0.37 -7.62
N ARG A 84 -12.03 0.01 -8.70
CA ARG A 84 -13.46 -0.22 -8.85
C ARG A 84 -13.69 -1.69 -9.16
N SER A 85 -14.45 -2.33 -8.31
CA SER A 85 -15.17 -3.52 -8.74
C SER A 85 -16.10 -3.14 -9.91
N SER A 86 -16.25 -4.02 -10.89
CA SER A 86 -17.30 -3.92 -11.90
C SER A 86 -18.71 -3.96 -11.29
N ASN A 87 -18.84 -4.29 -10.02
CA ASN A 87 -20.08 -4.26 -9.25
C ASN A 87 -20.18 -2.92 -8.50
N PRO A 88 -21.12 -2.03 -8.86
CA PRO A 88 -21.29 -0.71 -8.21
C PRO A 88 -21.70 -0.80 -6.73
N ASN A 89 -22.16 -1.96 -6.25
CA ASN A 89 -22.51 -2.20 -4.86
C ASN A 89 -21.28 -2.56 -3.99
N ILE A 90 -20.13 -2.83 -4.60
CA ILE A 90 -18.86 -3.04 -3.89
C ILE A 90 -18.12 -1.71 -3.95
N GLY A 91 -18.28 -0.90 -2.92
CA GLY A 91 -17.63 0.40 -2.78
C GLY A 91 -16.11 0.39 -3.00
N TYR A 92 -15.46 1.46 -2.68
CA TYR A 92 -14.01 1.59 -2.76
C TYR A 92 -13.31 0.50 -1.97
N HIS A 93 -12.18 0.01 -2.49
CA HIS A 93 -11.39 -0.97 -1.76
C HIS A 93 -10.71 -0.27 -0.58
N ASN A 94 -10.91 -0.81 0.60
CA ASN A 94 -10.15 -0.45 1.78
C ASN A 94 -8.73 -0.99 1.60
N ILE A 95 -7.74 -0.09 1.51
CA ILE A 95 -6.33 -0.43 1.26
C ILE A 95 -5.52 -0.14 2.52
N HIS A 96 -4.72 -1.09 2.95
CA HIS A 96 -3.88 -0.98 4.15
C HIS A 96 -2.40 -0.90 3.86
N ALA A 97 -1.92 -1.55 2.79
CA ALA A 97 -0.50 -1.67 2.52
C ALA A 97 -0.13 -1.34 1.08
N LEU A 98 1.01 -0.67 0.90
CA LEU A 98 1.60 -0.34 -0.39
C LEU A 98 3.09 -0.66 -0.39
N LEU A 99 3.57 -1.18 -1.53
CA LEU A 99 4.99 -1.28 -1.84
C LEU A 99 5.18 -1.03 -3.33
N TYR A 100 6.09 -0.13 -3.70
CA TYR A 100 6.52 0.03 -5.07
C TYR A 100 7.82 -0.74 -5.29
N ASN A 101 7.82 -1.66 -6.25
CA ASN A 101 8.99 -2.45 -6.60
C ASN A 101 9.03 -2.75 -8.11
N GLU A 102 10.13 -2.40 -8.78
CA GLU A 102 10.43 -2.75 -10.18
C GLU A 102 9.28 -2.47 -11.16
N GLY A 103 8.71 -1.26 -11.12
CA GLY A 103 7.61 -0.85 -11.99
C GLY A 103 6.25 -1.43 -11.61
N LYS A 104 6.15 -2.14 -10.51
CA LYS A 104 4.93 -2.74 -9.98
C LYS A 104 4.54 -2.11 -8.66
N LEU A 105 3.29 -1.76 -8.52
CA LEU A 105 2.71 -1.36 -7.25
C LEU A 105 1.96 -2.54 -6.63
N TRP A 106 2.43 -2.97 -5.47
CA TRP A 106 1.82 -3.99 -4.63
C TRP A 106 0.83 -3.32 -3.69
N ILE A 107 -0.40 -3.81 -3.66
CA ILE A 107 -1.52 -3.15 -2.98
C ILE A 107 -2.23 -4.18 -2.11
N GLY A 108 -2.04 -4.06 -0.80
CA GLY A 108 -2.69 -4.90 0.19
C GLY A 108 -4.06 -4.35 0.58
N SER A 109 -5.11 -5.13 0.41
CA SER A 109 -6.47 -4.74 0.77
C SER A 109 -6.96 -5.41 2.05
N PHE A 110 -7.94 -4.78 2.70
CA PHE A 110 -8.54 -5.31 3.92
C PHE A 110 -9.31 -6.63 3.71
N SER A 111 -9.86 -6.90 2.52
CA SER A 111 -10.72 -8.10 2.33
C SER A 111 -10.69 -8.67 0.91
N ARG A 112 -9.82 -8.15 0.06
CA ARG A 112 -9.74 -8.52 -1.35
C ARG A 112 -8.42 -9.12 -1.75
N GLY A 113 -7.55 -9.45 -0.78
CA GLY A 113 -6.23 -9.99 -1.01
C GLY A 113 -5.25 -8.96 -1.51
N LEU A 114 -4.26 -9.43 -2.24
CA LEU A 114 -3.19 -8.63 -2.82
C LEU A 114 -3.49 -8.32 -4.29
N TYR A 115 -3.33 -7.05 -4.67
CA TYR A 115 -3.26 -6.65 -6.07
C TYR A 115 -1.82 -6.25 -6.42
N ILE A 116 -1.39 -6.61 -7.62
CA ILE A 116 -0.13 -6.14 -8.21
C ILE A 116 -0.50 -5.41 -9.51
N LEU A 117 -0.26 -4.10 -9.51
CA LEU A 117 -0.48 -3.21 -10.64
C LEU A 117 0.85 -2.97 -11.37
N ASP A 118 0.94 -3.34 -12.62
CA ASP A 118 2.01 -2.88 -13.50
C ASP A 118 1.73 -1.41 -13.87
N THR A 119 2.58 -0.50 -13.40
CA THR A 119 2.34 0.94 -13.52
C THR A 119 2.56 1.48 -14.92
N GLN A 120 3.29 0.75 -15.78
CA GLN A 120 3.54 1.13 -17.17
C GLN A 120 2.39 0.70 -18.08
N THR A 121 1.91 -0.53 -17.90
CA THR A 121 0.88 -1.09 -18.78
C THR A 121 -0.53 -0.92 -18.25
N GLY A 122 -0.69 -0.62 -16.96
CA GLY A 122 -1.96 -0.56 -16.25
C GLY A 122 -2.61 -1.93 -16.01
N LYS A 123 -1.92 -3.02 -16.34
CA LYS A 123 -2.41 -4.38 -16.07
C LYS A 123 -2.34 -4.68 -14.59
N MET A 124 -3.40 -5.32 -14.08
CA MET A 124 -3.50 -5.67 -12.67
C MET A 124 -3.79 -7.15 -12.49
N LYS A 125 -3.07 -7.77 -11.56
CA LYS A 125 -3.28 -9.15 -11.12
C LYS A 125 -3.77 -9.14 -9.68
N ASN A 126 -4.71 -10.05 -9.34
CA ASN A 126 -5.21 -10.20 -7.98
C ASN A 126 -4.90 -11.61 -7.45
N TYR A 127 -4.34 -11.67 -6.27
CA TYR A 127 -4.05 -12.90 -5.54
C TYR A 127 -4.98 -13.00 -4.34
N ARG A 128 -5.61 -14.17 -4.20
CA ARG A 128 -6.60 -14.45 -3.17
C ARG A 128 -6.20 -15.68 -2.35
N HIS A 129 -6.63 -15.69 -1.10
CA HIS A 129 -6.56 -16.90 -0.30
C HIS A 129 -7.38 -18.04 -0.92
N ASN A 130 -6.78 -19.22 -0.99
CA ASN A 130 -7.45 -20.43 -1.46
C ASN A 130 -7.03 -21.62 -0.59
N ARG A 131 -7.94 -22.14 0.21
CA ARG A 131 -7.69 -23.28 1.11
C ARG A 131 -7.19 -24.55 0.40
N ALA A 132 -7.54 -24.72 -0.86
CA ALA A 132 -7.11 -25.86 -1.67
C ALA A 132 -5.72 -25.67 -2.27
N ASN A 133 -5.15 -24.45 -2.21
CA ASN A 133 -3.83 -24.14 -2.74
C ASN A 133 -2.89 -23.67 -1.63
N PRO A 134 -1.96 -24.50 -1.14
CA PRO A 134 -1.01 -24.14 -0.09
C PRO A 134 0.00 -23.05 -0.51
N HIS A 135 0.06 -22.73 -1.81
CA HIS A 135 0.88 -21.67 -2.39
C HIS A 135 0.10 -20.37 -2.63
N SER A 136 -1.11 -20.25 -2.13
CA SER A 136 -1.84 -18.98 -2.10
C SER A 136 -1.43 -18.13 -0.89
N ILE A 137 -1.81 -16.84 -0.88
CA ILE A 137 -1.69 -16.00 0.32
C ILE A 137 -2.46 -16.62 1.50
N PRO A 138 -1.96 -16.51 2.74
CA PRO A 138 -2.58 -17.19 3.89
C PRO A 138 -3.93 -16.59 4.29
N ASN A 139 -4.16 -15.31 3.97
CA ASN A 139 -5.41 -14.61 4.27
C ASN A 139 -5.64 -13.45 3.28
N ASP A 140 -6.90 -13.09 3.03
CA ASP A 140 -7.25 -11.97 2.14
C ASP A 140 -7.14 -10.58 2.79
N HIS A 141 -6.93 -10.51 4.10
CA HIS A 141 -6.72 -9.27 4.84
C HIS A 141 -5.22 -9.01 4.93
N ILE A 142 -4.70 -8.14 4.05
CA ILE A 142 -3.29 -7.76 4.01
C ILE A 142 -3.10 -6.46 4.78
N TYR A 143 -2.27 -6.50 5.82
CA TYR A 143 -1.99 -5.34 6.68
C TYR A 143 -0.65 -4.69 6.37
N SER A 144 0.34 -5.47 5.97
CA SER A 144 1.67 -4.96 5.65
C SER A 144 2.29 -5.70 4.47
N ILE A 145 3.11 -4.99 3.71
CA ILE A 145 3.94 -5.51 2.62
C ILE A 145 5.33 -4.92 2.82
N TYR A 146 6.34 -5.77 2.89
CA TYR A 146 7.71 -5.34 3.14
C TYR A 146 8.68 -5.99 2.16
N GLN A 147 9.63 -5.21 1.67
CA GLN A 147 10.77 -5.71 0.89
C GLN A 147 12.04 -5.61 1.74
N THR A 148 12.70 -6.73 1.97
CA THR A 148 13.99 -6.80 2.64
C THR A 148 15.12 -6.30 1.76
N LYS A 149 16.28 -6.02 2.36
CA LYS A 149 17.49 -5.56 1.66
C LYS A 149 17.99 -6.55 0.60
N ASP A 150 17.71 -7.85 0.76
CA ASP A 150 18.03 -8.89 -0.22
C ASP A 150 17.01 -8.96 -1.37
N GLY A 151 15.99 -8.09 -1.37
CA GLY A 151 14.94 -8.01 -2.39
C GLY A 151 13.76 -8.96 -2.17
N SER A 152 13.75 -9.76 -1.11
CA SER A 152 12.62 -10.64 -0.80
C SER A 152 11.39 -9.84 -0.38
N ILE A 153 10.20 -10.23 -0.86
CA ILE A 153 8.93 -9.56 -0.52
C ILE A 153 8.12 -10.44 0.42
N TYR A 154 7.66 -9.83 1.50
CA TYR A 154 6.86 -10.47 2.55
C TYR A 154 5.51 -9.78 2.70
N LEU A 155 4.50 -10.57 3.08
CA LEU A 155 3.16 -10.11 3.39
C LEU A 155 2.80 -10.46 4.82
N GLY A 156 2.39 -9.45 5.59
CA GLY A 156 1.73 -9.62 6.88
C GLY A 156 0.22 -9.59 6.70
N THR A 157 -0.45 -10.62 7.22
CA THR A 157 -1.90 -10.76 7.07
C THR A 157 -2.61 -10.89 8.41
N LEU A 158 -3.95 -10.85 8.42
CA LEU A 158 -4.75 -11.09 9.62
C LEU A 158 -4.47 -12.46 10.24
N SER A 159 -4.09 -13.44 9.43
CA SER A 159 -3.82 -14.81 9.90
C SER A 159 -2.75 -15.43 9.02
N GLY A 160 -1.50 -15.16 9.36
CA GLY A 160 -0.34 -15.72 8.71
C GLY A 160 0.61 -14.69 8.09
N PHE A 161 1.82 -15.16 7.92
CA PHE A 161 2.96 -14.46 7.33
C PHE A 161 3.49 -15.27 6.16
N CYS A 162 3.69 -14.65 5.00
CA CYS A 162 4.19 -15.35 3.83
C CYS A 162 5.22 -14.55 3.06
N ARG A 163 6.07 -15.27 2.35
CA ARG A 163 7.03 -14.75 1.38
C ARG A 163 6.53 -15.00 -0.04
N TYR A 164 6.72 -14.03 -0.91
CA TYR A 164 6.49 -14.19 -2.34
C TYR A 164 7.65 -14.94 -2.99
N ASP A 165 7.32 -15.86 -3.87
CA ASP A 165 8.26 -16.58 -4.72
C ASP A 165 8.08 -16.09 -6.18
N PRO A 166 9.05 -15.31 -6.71
CA PRO A 166 8.95 -14.76 -8.05
C PRO A 166 9.12 -15.80 -9.17
N GLU A 167 9.80 -16.93 -8.90
CA GLU A 167 10.01 -17.97 -9.90
C GLU A 167 8.72 -18.74 -10.22
N SER A 168 7.95 -19.05 -9.19
CA SER A 168 6.67 -19.75 -9.33
C SER A 168 5.46 -18.83 -9.34
N ASP A 169 5.67 -17.51 -9.15
CA ASP A 169 4.61 -16.51 -9.01
C ASP A 169 3.55 -16.90 -7.97
N SER A 170 4.02 -17.32 -6.79
CA SER A 170 3.22 -17.89 -5.72
C SER A 170 3.69 -17.41 -4.34
N PHE A 171 3.08 -17.91 -3.27
CA PHE A 171 3.39 -17.52 -1.90
C PHE A 171 3.71 -18.76 -1.05
N ARG A 172 4.66 -18.58 -0.15
CA ARG A 172 5.02 -19.59 0.85
C ARG A 172 4.71 -19.03 2.23
N THR A 173 3.74 -19.63 2.91
CA THR A 173 3.45 -19.33 4.32
C THR A 173 4.63 -19.79 5.18
N LEU A 174 5.05 -18.97 6.15
CA LEU A 174 6.17 -19.25 7.04
C LEU A 174 5.64 -19.77 8.37
N GLU A 175 5.89 -21.03 8.63
CA GLU A 175 5.68 -21.65 9.94
C GLU A 175 6.80 -21.20 10.92
N PRO A 176 6.52 -20.92 12.20
CA PRO A 176 5.28 -21.14 12.94
C PRO A 176 4.30 -19.95 12.95
N LEU A 177 4.44 -18.96 12.05
CA LEU A 177 3.64 -17.74 12.02
C LEU A 177 2.34 -17.88 11.19
N SER A 178 1.93 -19.08 10.85
CA SER A 178 0.81 -19.37 9.94
C SER A 178 -0.57 -18.91 10.43
N HIS A 179 -0.71 -18.62 11.71
CA HIS A 179 -1.99 -18.18 12.32
C HIS A 179 -1.86 -16.91 13.15
N ILE A 180 -0.74 -16.22 13.04
CA ILE A 180 -0.48 -15.00 13.80
C ILE A 180 -0.87 -13.79 12.97
N PHE A 181 -1.50 -12.81 13.61
CA PHE A 181 -1.78 -11.50 13.01
C PHE A 181 -0.48 -10.70 12.92
N ILE A 182 -0.11 -10.30 11.71
CA ILE A 182 1.06 -9.46 11.43
C ILE A 182 0.56 -8.11 10.95
N TYR A 183 0.70 -7.11 11.81
CA TYR A 183 0.23 -5.75 11.53
C TYR A 183 1.25 -4.95 10.74
N ASP A 184 2.53 -5.04 11.14
CA ASP A 184 3.63 -4.31 10.52
C ASP A 184 4.91 -5.12 10.58
N MET A 185 5.91 -4.72 9.80
CA MET A 185 7.20 -5.41 9.69
C MET A 185 8.31 -4.40 9.45
N VAL A 186 9.46 -4.66 10.03
CA VAL A 186 10.68 -3.89 9.80
C VAL A 186 11.90 -4.79 9.84
N GLU A 187 12.86 -4.56 8.96
CA GLU A 187 14.17 -5.21 8.97
C GLU A 187 15.19 -4.30 9.65
N ASP A 188 15.92 -4.83 10.61
CA ASP A 188 16.98 -4.11 11.28
C ASP A 188 18.28 -4.05 10.46
N GLN A 189 19.33 -3.45 11.05
CA GLN A 189 20.64 -3.34 10.37
C GLN A 189 21.34 -4.68 10.18
N HIS A 190 20.96 -5.72 10.93
CA HIS A 190 21.52 -7.06 10.87
C HIS A 190 20.77 -7.99 9.92
N GLY A 191 19.63 -7.57 9.39
CA GLY A 191 18.76 -8.37 8.52
C GLY A 191 17.71 -9.17 9.29
N ASP A 192 17.56 -8.92 10.58
CA ASP A 192 16.52 -9.55 11.38
C ASP A 192 15.17 -8.83 11.17
N MET A 193 14.10 -9.62 11.03
CA MET A 193 12.74 -9.13 10.86
C MET A 193 12.03 -9.03 12.21
N TRP A 194 11.43 -7.87 12.46
CA TRP A 194 10.66 -7.56 13.68
C TRP A 194 9.20 -7.29 13.36
#